data_0feab119db11e9e05510554d46e8d982
#
_entry.id   0feab119db11e9e05510554d46e8d982
#
_cell.length_a   1.000
_cell.length_b   1.000
_cell.length_c   1.000
_cell.angle_alpha   90.00
_cell.angle_beta   90.00
_cell.angle_gamma   90.00
#
_symmetry.space_group_name_H-M   'P 1'
#
loop_
_entity.id
_entity.type
_entity.pdbx_description
1 polymer ?
#
loop_
_entity_poly.entity_id
_entity_poly.type
_entity_poly.pdbx_seq_one_letter_code
_entity_poly.pdbx_strand_id
1 'polypeptide(L)'
;MKNYIPILLLLLFLISCRSGAQVPEDTVIKVMTPTPIPVDCKNEFYPTDAPQFGEESSFNYKTLKDSLKMSIINDGTGDKKVEINDKVDVDYTGWLPDGCIFDSTYPRGSSAKFRIGIGQVIKGWDDGLIGMKEGEVRRLNIGYEFAYGEEGIPGVIPEKSTLIFEIKLNKIIRLVNNE
;
A
#
# COMPACT_ATOMS: atom_id res chain seq x y z
N MET A 1 23.30 77.54 -54.26
CA MET A 1 22.52 77.84 -55.46
C MET A 1 21.67 76.59 -55.79
N LYS A 2 20.40 76.86 -55.87
CA LYS A 2 19.30 75.99 -56.36
C LYS A 2 19.07 74.65 -55.70
N ASN A 3 18.05 74.71 -54.81
CA ASN A 3 17.26 73.63 -54.18
C ASN A 3 16.48 72.86 -55.21
N TYR A 4 16.41 71.54 -55.01
CA TYR A 4 15.33 70.75 -55.54
C TYR A 4 14.90 69.73 -54.47
N ILE A 5 13.68 69.91 -54.00
CA ILE A 5 12.95 68.93 -53.18
C ILE A 5 12.14 68.08 -54.14
N PRO A 6 12.22 66.78 -54.10
CA PRO A 6 11.15 65.95 -54.64
C PRO A 6 10.21 65.49 -53.54
N ILE A 7 8.97 65.71 -53.83
CA ILE A 7 7.80 65.25 -53.13
C ILE A 7 7.81 63.71 -53.04
N LEU A 8 7.88 63.21 -51.84
CA LEU A 8 7.73 61.79 -51.59
C LEU A 8 6.31 61.47 -51.19
N LEU A 9 5.70 60.64 -51.98
CA LEU A 9 4.34 60.13 -51.92
C LEU A 9 4.09 59.42 -50.63
N LEU A 10 3.16 59.90 -49.86
CA LEU A 10 2.70 59.24 -48.62
C LEU A 10 1.81 58.05 -48.95
N LEU A 11 2.34 56.84 -48.98
CA LEU A 11 1.56 55.60 -49.08
C LEU A 11 1.10 55.23 -47.68
N LEU A 12 -0.12 55.50 -47.42
CA LEU A 12 -0.87 54.98 -46.24
C LEU A 12 -1.01 53.46 -46.39
N PHE A 13 -0.15 52.68 -45.73
CA PHE A 13 -0.42 51.31 -45.46
C PHE A 13 -1.37 51.17 -44.29
N LEU A 14 -2.66 50.95 -44.56
CA LEU A 14 -3.61 50.47 -43.57
C LEU A 14 -3.22 49.05 -43.18
N ILE A 15 -2.45 48.87 -42.14
CA ILE A 15 -2.22 47.58 -41.52
C ILE A 15 -3.52 47.28 -40.72
N SER A 16 -4.36 46.47 -41.35
CA SER A 16 -5.48 45.82 -40.69
C SER A 16 -4.95 44.86 -39.66
N CYS A 17 -5.00 45.29 -38.40
CA CYS A 17 -4.68 44.48 -37.25
C CYS A 17 -5.81 43.46 -37.07
N ARG A 18 -5.75 42.34 -37.74
CA ARG A 18 -6.63 41.20 -37.55
C ARG A 18 -5.91 40.20 -36.62
N SER A 19 -5.85 40.58 -35.36
CA SER A 19 -5.34 39.73 -34.29
C SER A 19 -6.51 38.99 -33.65
N GLY A 20 -6.97 38.00 -34.34
CA GLY A 20 -7.81 36.97 -33.77
C GLY A 20 -6.98 35.73 -33.65
N ALA A 21 -6.06 35.68 -32.71
CA ALA A 21 -5.51 34.41 -32.29
C ALA A 21 -6.60 33.66 -31.53
N GLN A 22 -7.32 32.81 -32.24
CA GLN A 22 -8.12 31.76 -31.61
C GLN A 22 -7.14 30.87 -30.90
N VAL A 23 -7.17 30.90 -29.56
CA VAL A 23 -6.60 29.89 -28.70
C VAL A 23 -7.38 28.62 -29.00
N PRO A 24 -6.71 27.51 -29.42
CA PRO A 24 -7.43 26.25 -29.62
C PRO A 24 -7.99 25.80 -28.27
N GLU A 25 -9.31 25.61 -28.25
CA GLU A 25 -10.14 25.27 -27.09
C GLU A 25 -9.92 23.83 -26.62
N ASP A 26 -8.94 23.11 -27.16
CA ASP A 26 -8.64 21.70 -26.89
C ASP A 26 -7.29 21.43 -26.23
N THR A 27 -6.78 22.41 -25.48
CA THR A 27 -5.71 22.05 -24.52
C THR A 27 -6.38 21.74 -23.17
N VAL A 28 -7.13 20.66 -23.11
CA VAL A 28 -7.40 19.98 -21.85
C VAL A 28 -6.02 19.62 -21.30
N ILE A 29 -5.53 20.43 -20.37
CA ILE A 29 -4.40 20.08 -19.55
C ILE A 29 -4.86 18.83 -18.81
N LYS A 30 -4.52 17.66 -19.38
CA LYS A 30 -4.67 16.39 -18.70
C LYS A 30 -3.81 16.55 -17.44
N VAL A 31 -4.47 16.88 -16.33
CA VAL A 31 -3.85 16.84 -15.01
C VAL A 31 -3.32 15.42 -14.94
N MET A 32 -2.03 15.26 -15.14
CA MET A 32 -1.34 14.01 -14.89
C MET A 32 -1.58 13.75 -13.39
N THR A 33 -2.53 12.87 -13.09
CA THR A 33 -2.56 12.22 -11.80
C THR A 33 -1.16 11.69 -11.58
N PRO A 34 -0.48 12.06 -10.49
CA PRO A 34 0.85 11.54 -10.24
C PRO A 34 0.74 10.02 -10.33
N THR A 35 1.47 9.45 -11.28
CA THR A 35 1.62 7.99 -11.37
C THR A 35 2.16 7.55 -10.02
N PRO A 36 1.52 6.61 -9.31
CA PRO A 36 2.08 6.12 -8.05
C PRO A 36 3.52 5.73 -8.31
N ILE A 37 4.44 6.20 -7.48
CA ILE A 37 5.85 5.84 -7.55
C ILE A 37 5.87 4.31 -7.50
N PRO A 38 6.46 3.60 -8.47
CA PRO A 38 6.53 2.16 -8.42
C PRO A 38 7.22 1.77 -7.11
N VAL A 39 6.48 1.08 -6.24
CA VAL A 39 7.08 0.42 -5.09
C VAL A 39 8.06 -0.59 -5.68
N ASP A 40 9.33 -0.50 -5.31
CA ASP A 40 10.34 -1.46 -5.75
C ASP A 40 9.92 -2.85 -5.26
N CYS A 41 9.37 -3.63 -6.19
CA CYS A 41 8.74 -4.89 -5.87
C CYS A 41 9.82 -5.93 -5.57
N LYS A 42 10.00 -6.29 -4.32
CA LYS A 42 11.08 -7.15 -3.80
C LYS A 42 10.90 -8.64 -4.12
N ASN A 43 10.16 -8.96 -5.18
CA ASN A 43 9.82 -10.36 -5.49
C ASN A 43 10.97 -11.16 -6.13
N GLU A 44 12.02 -10.51 -6.66
CA GLU A 44 13.09 -11.20 -7.43
C GLU A 44 13.93 -12.17 -6.58
N PHE A 45 14.07 -11.94 -5.29
CA PHE A 45 14.89 -12.77 -4.39
C PHE A 45 14.06 -13.41 -3.27
N TYR A 46 12.79 -13.65 -3.55
CA TYR A 46 11.89 -14.17 -2.53
C TYR A 46 12.03 -15.70 -2.42
N PRO A 47 12.25 -16.25 -1.21
CA PRO A 47 12.41 -17.68 -1.02
C PRO A 47 11.22 -18.49 -1.54
N THR A 48 11.49 -19.61 -2.19
CA THR A 48 10.43 -20.44 -2.82
C THR A 48 9.57 -21.20 -1.81
N ASP A 49 10.05 -21.37 -0.57
CA ASP A 49 9.34 -21.97 0.55
C ASP A 49 8.50 -20.97 1.35
N ALA A 50 8.59 -19.69 1.00
CA ALA A 50 7.77 -18.65 1.59
C ALA A 50 6.37 -18.59 0.95
N PRO A 51 5.38 -18.00 1.66
CA PRO A 51 4.02 -17.84 1.13
C PRO A 51 4.00 -17.10 -0.21
N GLN A 52 3.20 -17.61 -1.15
CA GLN A 52 2.99 -16.96 -2.44
C GLN A 52 1.71 -16.12 -2.40
N PHE A 53 1.64 -15.06 -3.20
CA PHE A 53 0.51 -14.12 -3.19
C PHE A 53 -0.84 -14.84 -3.41
N GLY A 54 -0.94 -15.68 -4.42
CA GLY A 54 -2.16 -16.41 -4.78
C GLY A 54 -3.30 -15.48 -5.23
N GLU A 55 -4.37 -16.10 -5.76
CA GLU A 55 -5.57 -15.36 -6.14
C GLU A 55 -6.48 -15.14 -4.94
N GLU A 56 -6.88 -13.89 -4.68
CA GLU A 56 -7.74 -13.52 -3.55
C GLU A 56 -9.10 -14.26 -3.55
N SER A 57 -9.61 -14.61 -4.71
CA SER A 57 -10.85 -15.38 -4.88
C SER A 57 -10.75 -16.83 -4.37
N SER A 58 -9.54 -17.36 -4.22
CA SER A 58 -9.32 -18.73 -3.73
C SER A 58 -9.41 -18.85 -2.21
N PHE A 59 -9.45 -17.72 -1.48
CA PHE A 59 -9.48 -17.69 -0.03
C PHE A 59 -10.90 -17.51 0.51
N ASN A 60 -11.27 -18.31 1.50
CA ASN A 60 -12.57 -18.22 2.18
C ASN A 60 -12.53 -17.15 3.28
N TYR A 61 -12.72 -15.90 2.91
CA TYR A 61 -12.66 -14.78 3.84
C TYR A 61 -13.92 -14.66 4.71
N LYS A 62 -13.70 -14.51 6.00
CA LYS A 62 -14.68 -14.06 6.99
C LYS A 62 -14.39 -12.60 7.34
N THR A 63 -15.42 -11.75 7.30
CA THR A 63 -15.32 -10.36 7.78
C THR A 63 -15.27 -10.36 9.32
N LEU A 64 -14.24 -9.70 9.86
CA LEU A 64 -14.08 -9.44 11.29
C LEU A 64 -14.67 -8.08 11.67
N LYS A 65 -14.34 -7.06 10.92
CA LYS A 65 -14.82 -5.67 11.07
C LYS A 65 -14.79 -5.01 9.69
N ASP A 66 -15.71 -4.16 9.37
CA ASP A 66 -15.79 -3.34 8.14
C ASP A 66 -14.88 -3.83 6.98
N SER A 67 -13.72 -3.21 6.80
CA SER A 67 -12.72 -3.54 5.78
C SER A 67 -11.62 -4.50 6.26
N LEU A 68 -11.80 -5.18 7.41
CA LEU A 68 -10.89 -6.21 7.92
C LEU A 68 -11.48 -7.60 7.73
N LYS A 69 -10.82 -8.42 6.91
CA LYS A 69 -11.22 -9.81 6.63
C LYS A 69 -10.09 -10.77 6.95
N MET A 70 -10.45 -12.00 7.30
CA MET A 70 -9.48 -13.07 7.57
C MET A 70 -9.89 -14.39 6.92
N SER A 71 -8.91 -15.19 6.55
CA SER A 71 -9.07 -16.57 6.13
C SER A 71 -8.04 -17.44 6.86
N ILE A 72 -8.45 -18.59 7.37
CA ILE A 72 -7.54 -19.57 7.95
C ILE A 72 -7.05 -20.47 6.82
N ILE A 73 -5.74 -20.47 6.59
CA ILE A 73 -5.08 -21.31 5.59
C ILE A 73 -4.75 -22.69 6.19
N ASN A 74 -4.26 -22.67 7.42
CA ASN A 74 -3.93 -23.87 8.17
C ASN A 74 -4.34 -23.68 9.64
N ASP A 75 -5.09 -24.62 10.19
CA ASP A 75 -5.44 -24.62 11.60
C ASP A 75 -4.21 -24.90 12.45
N GLY A 76 -4.01 -24.11 13.48
CA GLY A 76 -2.97 -24.37 14.47
C GLY A 76 -3.31 -25.58 15.35
N THR A 77 -2.28 -26.18 15.91
CA THR A 77 -2.39 -27.38 16.79
C THR A 77 -2.31 -27.04 18.27
N GLY A 78 -1.96 -25.79 18.60
CA GLY A 78 -1.84 -25.34 20.00
C GLY A 78 -3.20 -25.17 20.67
N ASP A 79 -3.26 -25.47 21.97
CA ASP A 79 -4.48 -25.26 22.79
C ASP A 79 -4.70 -23.79 23.16
N LYS A 80 -3.61 -23.03 23.25
CA LYS A 80 -3.65 -21.61 23.60
C LYS A 80 -4.02 -20.76 22.40
N LYS A 81 -4.83 -19.73 22.64
CA LYS A 81 -5.20 -18.72 21.67
C LYS A 81 -4.59 -17.39 22.04
N VAL A 82 -4.23 -16.60 21.03
CA VAL A 82 -3.75 -15.22 21.23
C VAL A 82 -4.83 -14.38 21.90
N GLU A 83 -4.45 -13.72 22.98
CA GLU A 83 -5.26 -12.77 23.73
C GLU A 83 -4.61 -11.38 23.70
N ILE A 84 -5.38 -10.38 24.08
CA ILE A 84 -4.87 -9.00 24.23
C ILE A 84 -3.67 -9.01 25.17
N ASN A 85 -2.63 -8.26 24.82
CA ASN A 85 -1.38 -8.13 25.54
C ASN A 85 -0.42 -9.34 25.46
N ASP A 86 -0.76 -10.41 24.76
CA ASP A 86 0.19 -11.47 24.47
C ASP A 86 1.30 -10.97 23.55
N LYS A 87 2.53 -11.46 23.77
CA LYS A 87 3.62 -11.31 22.83
C LYS A 87 3.61 -12.53 21.89
N VAL A 88 3.54 -12.28 20.60
CA VAL A 88 3.55 -13.31 19.57
C VAL A 88 4.89 -13.34 18.86
N ASP A 89 5.28 -14.52 18.40
CA ASP A 89 6.42 -14.79 17.53
C ASP A 89 5.86 -15.29 16.21
N VAL A 90 6.08 -14.57 15.11
CA VAL A 90 5.44 -14.82 13.82
C VAL A 90 6.43 -14.77 12.66
N ASP A 91 6.17 -15.59 11.63
CA ASP A 91 6.66 -15.37 10.29
C ASP A 91 5.55 -14.79 9.43
N TYR A 92 5.87 -13.88 8.55
CA TYR A 92 4.86 -13.25 7.69
C TYR A 92 5.41 -12.74 6.38
N THR A 93 4.50 -12.56 5.43
CA THR A 93 4.69 -11.76 4.23
C THR A 93 3.54 -10.80 4.08
N GLY A 94 3.84 -9.57 3.71
CA GLY A 94 2.89 -8.52 3.39
C GLY A 94 2.99 -8.09 1.93
N TRP A 95 1.83 -8.06 1.25
CA TRP A 95 1.69 -7.67 -0.15
C TRP A 95 0.76 -6.47 -0.30
N LEU A 96 1.03 -5.70 -1.34
CA LEU A 96 0.05 -4.80 -1.95
C LEU A 96 -0.94 -5.61 -2.80
N PRO A 97 -2.09 -5.04 -3.19
CA PRO A 97 -3.12 -5.76 -3.96
C PRO A 97 -2.68 -6.27 -5.34
N ASP A 98 -1.59 -5.72 -5.88
CA ASP A 98 -0.97 -6.15 -7.14
C ASP A 98 0.01 -7.32 -6.96
N GLY A 99 0.19 -7.83 -5.72
CA GLY A 99 1.10 -8.90 -5.39
C GLY A 99 2.53 -8.44 -5.07
N CYS A 100 2.79 -7.14 -5.07
CA CYS A 100 4.10 -6.61 -4.72
C CYS A 100 4.37 -6.78 -3.22
N ILE A 101 5.47 -7.45 -2.87
CA ILE A 101 5.90 -7.64 -1.48
C ILE A 101 6.50 -6.34 -0.96
N PHE A 102 5.92 -5.79 0.11
CA PHE A 102 6.47 -4.62 0.78
C PHE A 102 7.25 -4.96 2.05
N ASP A 103 6.91 -6.06 2.72
CA ASP A 103 7.64 -6.55 3.91
C ASP A 103 7.50 -8.06 4.09
N SER A 104 8.55 -8.71 4.63
CA SER A 104 8.54 -10.15 4.92
C SER A 104 9.65 -10.52 5.90
N THR A 105 9.39 -11.55 6.73
CA THR A 105 10.39 -12.16 7.61
C THR A 105 11.26 -13.18 6.88
N TYR A 106 10.77 -13.80 5.82
CA TYR A 106 11.43 -14.92 5.15
C TYR A 106 12.82 -14.58 4.60
N PRO A 107 13.03 -13.48 3.85
CA PRO A 107 14.37 -13.13 3.38
C PRO A 107 15.35 -12.80 4.51
N ARG A 108 14.83 -12.43 5.69
CA ARG A 108 15.65 -12.11 6.87
C ARG A 108 16.09 -13.35 7.65
N GLY A 109 15.47 -14.50 7.39
CA GLY A 109 15.74 -15.76 8.10
C GLY A 109 15.46 -15.70 9.60
N SER A 110 14.59 -14.77 10.04
CA SER A 110 14.26 -14.57 11.45
C SER A 110 12.83 -14.08 11.62
N SER A 111 12.10 -14.72 12.53
CA SER A 111 10.76 -14.33 12.93
C SER A 111 10.72 -12.96 13.61
N ALA A 112 9.55 -12.34 13.59
CA ALA A 112 9.30 -11.07 14.26
C ALA A 112 8.46 -11.27 15.53
N LYS A 113 8.65 -10.38 16.51
CA LYS A 113 7.96 -10.46 17.79
C LYS A 113 7.24 -9.17 18.10
N PHE A 114 5.94 -9.25 18.33
CA PHE A 114 5.07 -8.11 18.62
C PHE A 114 4.17 -8.41 19.81
N ARG A 115 3.74 -7.36 20.48
CA ARG A 115 2.70 -7.44 21.51
C ARG A 115 1.38 -7.00 20.86
N ILE A 116 0.35 -7.82 21.01
CA ILE A 116 -0.94 -7.67 20.32
C ILE A 116 -1.97 -6.95 21.19
N GLY A 117 -2.79 -6.10 20.55
CA GLY A 117 -3.90 -5.40 21.20
C GLY A 117 -3.51 -4.13 21.97
N ILE A 118 -2.30 -3.61 21.76
CA ILE A 118 -1.78 -2.43 22.47
C ILE A 118 -1.26 -1.32 21.55
N GLY A 119 -1.52 -1.41 20.24
CA GLY A 119 -1.08 -0.42 19.25
C GLY A 119 0.41 -0.51 18.89
N GLN A 120 1.08 -1.63 19.13
CA GLN A 120 2.46 -1.85 18.71
C GLN A 120 2.55 -2.17 17.21
N VAL A 121 1.48 -2.66 16.63
CA VAL A 121 1.32 -3.02 15.23
C VAL A 121 0.11 -2.29 14.65
N ILE A 122 -0.11 -2.37 13.34
CA ILE A 122 -1.30 -1.82 12.70
C ILE A 122 -2.58 -2.44 13.30
N LYS A 123 -3.66 -1.67 13.33
CA LYS A 123 -4.92 -2.08 13.95
C LYS A 123 -5.47 -3.39 13.38
N GLY A 124 -5.27 -3.64 12.09
CA GLY A 124 -5.64 -4.89 11.45
C GLY A 124 -4.95 -6.12 12.02
N TRP A 125 -3.72 -5.98 12.52
CA TRP A 125 -3.03 -7.05 13.24
C TRP A 125 -3.53 -7.18 14.69
N ASP A 126 -3.67 -6.07 15.40
CA ASP A 126 -4.18 -6.08 16.77
C ASP A 126 -5.56 -6.76 16.85
N ASP A 127 -6.42 -6.52 15.87
CA ASP A 127 -7.74 -7.16 15.79
C ASP A 127 -7.69 -8.55 15.13
N GLY A 128 -6.88 -8.69 14.08
CA GLY A 128 -6.87 -9.87 13.20
C GLY A 128 -6.15 -11.09 13.76
N LEU A 129 -5.21 -10.91 14.70
CA LEU A 129 -4.44 -12.02 15.28
C LEU A 129 -5.05 -12.58 16.55
N ILE A 130 -6.02 -11.89 17.16
CA ILE A 130 -6.75 -12.40 18.30
C ILE A 130 -7.38 -13.76 17.96
N GLY A 131 -7.25 -14.72 18.86
CA GLY A 131 -7.78 -16.07 18.73
C GLY A 131 -6.96 -17.01 17.86
N MET A 132 -5.83 -16.57 17.26
CA MET A 132 -4.89 -17.47 16.56
C MET A 132 -4.29 -18.49 17.53
N LYS A 133 -4.05 -19.69 17.03
CA LYS A 133 -3.36 -20.77 17.75
C LYS A 133 -1.93 -20.93 17.28
N GLU A 134 -1.04 -21.44 18.12
CA GLU A 134 0.31 -21.80 17.68
C GLU A 134 0.26 -22.81 16.51
N GLY A 135 1.05 -22.54 15.48
CA GLY A 135 1.07 -23.29 14.21
C GLY A 135 0.01 -22.85 13.20
N GLU A 136 -0.94 -21.99 13.56
CA GLU A 136 -1.94 -21.47 12.62
C GLU A 136 -1.30 -20.56 11.57
N VAL A 137 -1.78 -20.71 10.33
CA VAL A 137 -1.48 -19.78 9.23
C VAL A 137 -2.76 -19.05 8.88
N ARG A 138 -2.73 -17.73 9.02
CA ARG A 138 -3.87 -16.85 8.77
C ARG A 138 -3.53 -15.83 7.71
N ARG A 139 -4.44 -15.65 6.74
CA ARG A 139 -4.39 -14.56 5.79
C ARG A 139 -5.31 -13.45 6.23
N LEU A 140 -4.82 -12.21 6.21
CA LEU A 140 -5.58 -11.01 6.50
C LEU A 140 -5.66 -10.15 5.25
N ASN A 141 -6.85 -9.63 4.97
CA ASN A 141 -7.07 -8.56 4.00
C ASN A 141 -7.53 -7.34 4.80
N ILE A 142 -6.70 -6.30 4.79
CA ILE A 142 -6.77 -5.17 5.72
C ILE A 142 -6.96 -3.89 4.93
N GLY A 143 -8.15 -3.28 5.01
CA GLY A 143 -8.40 -1.96 4.45
C GLY A 143 -7.51 -0.90 5.09
N TYR A 144 -7.26 0.16 4.35
CA TYR A 144 -6.31 1.22 4.76
C TYR A 144 -6.64 1.83 6.13
N GLU A 145 -7.91 1.87 6.53
CA GLU A 145 -8.36 2.41 7.84
C GLU A 145 -7.86 1.59 9.03
N PHE A 146 -7.53 0.32 8.79
CA PHE A 146 -6.94 -0.61 9.76
C PHE A 146 -5.45 -0.82 9.54
N ALA A 147 -4.85 -0.11 8.58
CA ALA A 147 -3.45 -0.18 8.19
C ALA A 147 -2.76 1.18 8.36
N TYR A 148 -2.30 1.78 7.27
CA TYR A 148 -1.53 3.02 7.29
C TYR A 148 -2.33 4.26 6.84
N GLY A 149 -3.65 4.17 6.84
CA GLY A 149 -4.54 5.30 6.61
C GLY A 149 -4.50 5.87 5.20
N GLU A 150 -4.93 7.14 5.10
CA GLU A 150 -5.02 7.84 3.83
C GLU A 150 -3.65 8.15 3.22
N GLU A 151 -2.62 8.32 4.05
CA GLU A 151 -1.28 8.74 3.63
C GLU A 151 -0.39 7.59 3.18
N GLY A 152 -0.63 6.36 3.66
CA GLY A 152 0.27 5.23 3.41
C GLY A 152 1.64 5.41 4.05
N ILE A 153 2.69 4.84 3.42
CA ILE A 153 4.11 5.05 3.76
C ILE A 153 4.84 5.48 2.50
N PRO A 154 5.33 6.73 2.41
CA PRO A 154 6.00 7.23 1.21
C PRO A 154 7.11 6.30 0.70
N GLY A 155 7.05 5.95 -0.58
CA GLY A 155 8.01 5.06 -1.24
C GLY A 155 7.88 3.57 -0.91
N VAL A 156 6.94 3.17 -0.04
CA VAL A 156 6.73 1.76 0.35
C VAL A 156 5.28 1.33 0.17
N ILE A 157 4.33 2.07 0.75
CA ILE A 157 2.90 1.75 0.72
C ILE A 157 2.15 2.95 0.16
N PRO A 158 1.48 2.83 -0.99
CA PRO A 158 0.68 3.91 -1.57
C PRO A 158 -0.45 4.38 -0.64
N GLU A 159 -0.94 5.58 -0.91
CA GLU A 159 -2.10 6.15 -0.22
C GLU A 159 -3.32 5.21 -0.31
N LYS A 160 -4.09 5.12 0.77
CA LYS A 160 -5.34 4.31 0.83
C LYS A 160 -5.18 2.86 0.38
N SER A 161 -3.99 2.29 0.57
CA SER A 161 -3.72 0.90 0.17
C SER A 161 -4.35 -0.11 1.11
N THR A 162 -5.11 -1.03 0.55
CA THR A 162 -5.40 -2.31 1.20
C THR A 162 -4.11 -3.13 1.29
N LEU A 163 -3.92 -3.81 2.40
CA LEU A 163 -2.77 -4.68 2.62
C LEU A 163 -3.21 -6.13 2.77
N ILE A 164 -2.42 -7.02 2.23
CA ILE A 164 -2.66 -8.45 2.33
C ILE A 164 -1.49 -9.05 3.08
N PHE A 165 -1.77 -9.82 4.13
CA PHE A 165 -0.75 -10.53 4.89
C PHE A 165 -1.06 -12.00 4.98
N GLU A 166 -0.04 -12.83 4.90
CA GLU A 166 -0.09 -14.20 5.39
C GLU A 166 0.86 -14.34 6.57
N ILE A 167 0.32 -14.79 7.69
CA ILE A 167 0.98 -14.77 8.99
C ILE A 167 0.91 -16.16 9.57
N LYS A 168 2.09 -16.73 9.88
CA LYS A 168 2.24 -17.98 10.62
C LYS A 168 2.58 -17.66 12.07
N LEU A 169 1.75 -18.09 13.00
CA LEU A 169 2.02 -17.97 14.42
C LEU A 169 2.93 -19.10 14.89
N ASN A 170 4.16 -18.78 15.22
CA ASN A 170 5.12 -19.75 15.73
C ASN A 170 4.92 -20.00 17.23
N LYS A 171 4.73 -18.94 18.02
CA LYS A 171 4.65 -19.05 19.48
C LYS A 171 3.87 -17.91 20.12
N ILE A 172 3.14 -18.23 21.20
CA ILE A 172 2.56 -17.26 22.13
C ILE A 172 3.47 -17.17 23.37
N ILE A 173 4.01 -15.98 23.62
CA ILE A 173 4.88 -15.70 24.76
C ILE A 173 4.06 -14.90 25.78
N ARG A 174 3.56 -15.59 26.76
CA ARG A 174 2.76 -15.00 27.84
C ARG A 174 3.62 -14.94 29.10
N LEU A 175 3.74 -13.75 29.68
CA LEU A 175 4.41 -13.62 30.97
C LEU A 175 3.54 -14.33 32.02
N VAL A 176 4.07 -15.40 32.59
CA VAL A 176 3.46 -16.02 33.76
C VAL A 176 3.86 -15.15 34.94
N ASN A 177 2.94 -14.35 35.46
CA ASN A 177 3.15 -13.74 36.77
C ASN A 177 3.08 -14.90 37.77
N ASN A 178 4.23 -15.35 38.23
CA ASN A 178 4.31 -16.22 39.40
C ASN A 178 3.93 -15.35 40.60
N GLU A 179 2.67 -15.46 41.04
CA GLU A 179 2.24 -15.03 42.35
C GLU A 179 2.85 -15.92 43.43
#